data_bdb25d1b1e3e04cab6b0a1ceebd3e4c7
#
_entry.id   bdb25d1b1e3e04cab6b0a1ceebd3e4c7
#
_cell.length_a   1.000
_cell.length_b   1.000
_cell.length_c   1.000
_cell.angle_alpha   90.00
_cell.angle_beta   90.00
_cell.angle_gamma   90.00
#
_symmetry.space_group_name_H-M   'P 1'
#
loop_
_entity.id
_entity.type
_entity.pdbx_description
1 polymer ?
#
loop_
_entity_poly.entity_id
_entity_poly.type
_entity_poly.pdbx_seq_one_letter_code
_entity_poly.pdbx_strand_id
1 'polypeptide(L)'
;GFLSGRFPQLRDLTLANMTPLRRYALLNEKVLQWRGGRPLRLLIDGLERLSALHADVMLEAAATSFQVHLQMPAHQAARAYNASLLLAAPLVALAANSPLLFGKMLWHETRIPLFEQAVDCCHPDFPDRRRVTFGNGYLAEPTDDYVDNLQHYQVLLPYVLSESPATYAHLRLHNGTIWRWVRMLIGFDTSSQAHFRIEHRVMPAGPSVIDMMANAAFLYGATYRLAQQDCAPETRLSFAQARDNFYRAARDGLAAPLLWLDGRRRSASDLLRQQLLPLAREGLADLGIATGDGERYLSVLDERLRIRRNGAAWQVAHFVRHRDLARLTADYIEQQGRQQPVHQWPL
;
A
#
# COMPACT_ATOMS: atom_id res chain seq x y z
N GLY A 1 3.74 -7.61 1.19
CA GLY A 1 4.16 -8.90 1.37
C GLY A 1 5.62 -9.21 1.33
N PHE A 2 5.92 -10.35 1.83
CA PHE A 2 7.24 -10.92 1.74
C PHE A 2 7.50 -11.43 0.33
N LEU A 3 8.43 -10.80 -0.38
CA LEU A 3 8.87 -11.20 -1.71
C LEU A 3 10.26 -11.80 -1.58
N SER A 4 10.37 -13.13 -1.45
CA SER A 4 11.69 -13.74 -1.38
C SER A 4 12.33 -13.87 -2.76
N GLY A 5 13.66 -13.87 -2.81
CA GLY A 5 14.39 -14.08 -4.04
C GLY A 5 14.27 -15.48 -4.63
N ARG A 6 13.80 -16.43 -3.83
CA ARG A 6 13.57 -17.81 -4.26
C ARG A 6 12.12 -18.07 -4.57
N PHE A 7 11.22 -17.52 -3.79
CA PHE A 7 9.81 -17.84 -3.86
C PHE A 7 8.96 -16.55 -3.76
N PRO A 8 8.03 -16.33 -4.68
CA PRO A 8 7.75 -17.18 -5.82
C PRO A 8 8.85 -17.11 -6.91
N GLN A 9 9.05 -18.20 -7.65
CA GLN A 9 9.78 -18.19 -8.89
C GLN A 9 8.82 -17.89 -10.04
N LEU A 10 9.31 -17.36 -11.17
CA LEU A 10 8.44 -17.09 -12.34
C LEU A 10 7.61 -18.30 -12.77
N ARG A 11 8.18 -19.51 -12.71
CA ARG A 11 7.47 -20.75 -13.04
C ARG A 11 6.34 -21.12 -12.08
N ASP A 12 6.30 -20.55 -10.86
CA ASP A 12 5.26 -20.80 -9.87
C ASP A 12 4.06 -19.85 -10.06
N LEU A 13 4.29 -18.73 -10.76
CA LEU A 13 3.27 -17.73 -11.08
C LEU A 13 2.57 -18.11 -12.41
N THR A 14 1.75 -19.14 -12.37
CA THR A 14 0.98 -19.64 -13.52
C THR A 14 -0.51 -19.64 -13.19
N LEU A 15 -1.37 -19.55 -14.21
CA LEU A 15 -2.83 -19.58 -14.05
C LEU A 15 -3.34 -20.83 -13.33
N ALA A 16 -2.60 -21.95 -13.39
CA ALA A 16 -2.93 -23.17 -12.64
C ALA A 16 -2.93 -22.97 -11.12
N ASN A 17 -2.14 -21.99 -10.63
CA ASN A 17 -2.05 -21.65 -9.22
C ASN A 17 -2.97 -20.46 -8.82
N MET A 18 -3.76 -19.94 -9.76
CA MET A 18 -4.73 -18.89 -9.48
C MET A 18 -5.88 -19.44 -8.63
N THR A 19 -6.31 -18.64 -7.64
CA THR A 19 -7.53 -18.95 -6.88
C THR A 19 -8.71 -19.16 -7.83
N PRO A 20 -9.48 -20.27 -7.76
CA PRO A 20 -10.49 -20.66 -8.74
C PRO A 20 -11.79 -19.86 -8.59
N LEU A 21 -11.69 -18.54 -8.62
CA LEU A 21 -12.83 -17.62 -8.61
C LEU A 21 -13.01 -16.96 -9.97
N ARG A 22 -14.22 -16.98 -10.52
CA ARG A 22 -14.56 -16.41 -11.83
C ARG A 22 -14.06 -14.98 -12.02
N ARG A 23 -14.09 -14.15 -10.97
CA ARG A 23 -13.63 -12.77 -11.01
C ARG A 23 -12.14 -12.63 -11.39
N TYR A 24 -11.28 -13.54 -10.94
CA TYR A 24 -9.85 -13.49 -11.25
C TYR A 24 -9.56 -13.93 -12.68
N ALA A 25 -10.21 -15.01 -13.12
CA ALA A 25 -10.11 -15.45 -14.51
C ALA A 25 -10.58 -14.35 -15.48
N LEU A 26 -11.72 -13.73 -15.17
CA LEU A 26 -12.27 -12.64 -15.96
C LEU A 26 -11.35 -11.41 -15.99
N LEU A 27 -10.77 -11.05 -14.84
CA LEU A 27 -9.83 -9.92 -14.76
C LEU A 27 -8.60 -10.19 -15.63
N ASN A 28 -8.03 -11.40 -15.54
CA ASN A 28 -6.91 -11.82 -16.39
C ASN A 28 -7.26 -11.71 -17.89
N GLU A 29 -8.42 -12.26 -18.29
CA GLU A 29 -8.90 -12.18 -19.67
C GLU A 29 -9.01 -10.72 -20.14
N LYS A 30 -9.65 -9.85 -19.36
CA LYS A 30 -9.87 -8.45 -19.74
C LYS A 30 -8.59 -7.63 -19.81
N VAL A 31 -7.68 -7.81 -18.85
CA VAL A 31 -6.37 -7.14 -18.87
C VAL A 31 -5.60 -7.53 -20.14
N LEU A 32 -5.53 -8.82 -20.46
CA LEU A 32 -4.83 -9.30 -21.66
C LEU A 32 -5.53 -8.87 -22.95
N GLN A 33 -6.87 -8.90 -22.99
CA GLN A 33 -7.65 -8.40 -24.14
C GLN A 33 -7.32 -6.94 -24.43
N TRP A 34 -7.30 -6.07 -23.41
CA TRP A 34 -6.97 -4.67 -23.57
C TRP A 34 -5.53 -4.44 -24.00
N ARG A 35 -4.63 -5.32 -23.64
CA ARG A 35 -3.25 -5.32 -24.09
C ARG A 35 -3.08 -5.85 -25.52
N GLY A 36 -4.14 -6.32 -26.17
CA GLY A 36 -4.05 -6.98 -27.48
C GLY A 36 -3.23 -8.28 -27.44
N GLY A 37 -3.33 -9.04 -26.35
CA GLY A 37 -2.58 -10.29 -26.10
C GLY A 37 -1.09 -10.09 -25.81
N ARG A 38 -0.59 -8.87 -25.69
CA ARG A 38 0.83 -8.61 -25.40
C ARG A 38 1.16 -8.95 -23.96
N PRO A 39 2.32 -9.61 -23.69
CA PRO A 39 2.73 -9.94 -22.33
C PRO A 39 2.94 -8.69 -21.46
N LEU A 40 2.79 -8.86 -20.18
CA LEU A 40 3.14 -7.86 -19.16
C LEU A 40 4.67 -7.72 -19.11
N ARG A 41 5.14 -6.48 -19.10
CA ARG A 41 6.55 -6.18 -18.94
C ARG A 41 6.80 -5.66 -17.55
N LEU A 42 7.64 -6.38 -16.80
CA LEU A 42 8.14 -5.95 -15.51
C LEU A 42 9.54 -5.36 -15.69
N LEU A 43 9.72 -4.12 -15.29
CA LEU A 43 11.02 -3.44 -15.28
C LEU A 43 11.14 -2.65 -13.98
N ILE A 44 12.07 -3.08 -13.11
CA ILE A 44 12.32 -2.43 -11.84
C ILE A 44 13.82 -2.16 -11.72
N ASP A 45 14.17 -0.89 -11.65
CA ASP A 45 15.54 -0.43 -11.40
C ASP A 45 15.67 -0.08 -9.90
N GLY A 46 16.47 -0.84 -9.18
CA GLY A 46 16.77 -0.69 -7.76
C GLY A 46 18.28 -0.73 -7.50
N LEU A 47 18.70 -1.40 -6.43
CA LEU A 47 20.14 -1.73 -6.24
C LEU A 47 20.63 -2.62 -7.38
N GLU A 48 19.81 -3.56 -7.81
CA GLU A 48 19.98 -4.34 -9.04
C GLU A 48 18.83 -4.01 -10.00
N ARG A 49 18.94 -4.51 -11.22
CA ARG A 49 17.90 -4.38 -12.25
C ARG A 49 17.19 -5.70 -12.47
N LEU A 50 15.85 -5.66 -12.43
CA LEU A 50 14.98 -6.77 -12.82
C LEU A 50 14.24 -6.41 -14.10
N SER A 51 14.34 -7.27 -15.13
CA SER A 51 13.54 -7.20 -16.35
C SER A 51 12.96 -8.57 -16.63
N ALA A 52 11.63 -8.67 -16.75
CA ALA A 52 10.93 -9.91 -17.05
C ALA A 52 9.70 -9.65 -17.92
N LEU A 53 9.28 -10.67 -18.68
CA LEU A 53 8.01 -10.71 -19.39
C LEU A 53 7.14 -11.79 -18.75
N HIS A 54 5.85 -11.50 -18.59
CA HIS A 54 4.88 -12.43 -18.03
C HIS A 54 3.63 -12.50 -18.90
N ALA A 55 3.11 -13.72 -19.11
CA ALA A 55 2.02 -13.96 -20.04
C ALA A 55 0.63 -13.62 -19.47
N ASP A 56 0.52 -13.43 -18.15
CA ASP A 56 -0.73 -13.26 -17.44
C ASP A 56 -0.58 -12.36 -16.19
N VAL A 57 -1.66 -12.15 -15.44
CA VAL A 57 -1.68 -11.25 -14.26
C VAL A 57 -1.12 -11.90 -12.98
N MET A 58 -0.58 -13.10 -13.04
CA MET A 58 -0.12 -13.82 -11.84
C MET A 58 1.06 -13.16 -11.10
N LEU A 59 1.75 -12.20 -11.72
CA LEU A 59 2.72 -11.35 -11.01
C LEU A 59 2.08 -10.60 -9.83
N GLU A 60 0.79 -10.26 -9.91
CA GLU A 60 0.04 -9.63 -8.84
C GLU A 60 -0.06 -10.52 -7.60
N ALA A 61 -0.15 -11.83 -7.77
CA ALA A 61 -0.21 -12.80 -6.67
C ALA A 61 1.03 -12.73 -5.74
N ALA A 62 2.17 -12.26 -6.24
CA ALA A 62 3.35 -11.99 -5.43
C ALA A 62 3.25 -10.69 -4.60
N ALA A 63 2.27 -9.82 -4.87
CA ALA A 63 2.14 -8.50 -4.29
C ALA A 63 1.12 -8.47 -3.12
N THR A 64 1.30 -9.32 -2.11
CA THR A 64 0.40 -9.35 -0.94
C THR A 64 0.45 -8.04 -0.14
N SER A 65 -0.67 -7.67 0.49
CA SER A 65 -0.79 -6.43 1.27
C SER A 65 -1.53 -6.65 2.58
N PHE A 66 -1.37 -5.69 3.48
CA PHE A 66 -2.21 -5.49 4.65
C PHE A 66 -3.06 -4.24 4.42
N GLN A 67 -4.36 -4.44 4.19
CA GLN A 67 -5.27 -3.34 3.91
C GLN A 67 -6.01 -2.94 5.19
N VAL A 68 -6.06 -1.64 5.44
CA VAL A 68 -6.77 -1.05 6.57
C VAL A 68 -7.88 -0.17 6.03
N HIS A 69 -9.08 -0.31 6.58
CA HIS A 69 -10.24 0.49 6.22
C HIS A 69 -10.57 1.44 7.36
N LEU A 70 -10.71 2.72 7.02
CA LEU A 70 -11.13 3.77 7.94
C LEU A 70 -12.49 4.30 7.49
N GLN A 71 -13.52 4.07 8.30
CA GLN A 71 -14.84 4.67 8.10
C GLN A 71 -14.85 6.07 8.71
N MET A 72 -15.32 7.05 7.93
CA MET A 72 -15.41 8.44 8.36
C MET A 72 -16.80 9.01 8.03
N PRO A 73 -17.31 9.96 8.82
CA PRO A 73 -18.46 10.76 8.44
C PRO A 73 -18.24 11.44 7.10
N ALA A 74 -19.28 11.53 6.25
CA ALA A 74 -19.15 12.05 4.89
C ALA A 74 -18.47 13.42 4.81
N HIS A 75 -18.82 14.33 5.76
CA HIS A 75 -18.26 15.69 5.81
C HIS A 75 -16.76 15.74 6.22
N GLN A 76 -16.19 14.64 6.71
CA GLN A 76 -14.77 14.52 7.06
C GLN A 76 -14.01 13.61 6.09
N ALA A 77 -14.69 12.89 5.20
CA ALA A 77 -14.09 11.82 4.42
C ALA A 77 -13.01 12.33 3.45
N ALA A 78 -13.21 13.47 2.78
CA ALA A 78 -12.18 14.06 1.90
C ALA A 78 -10.93 14.48 2.69
N ARG A 79 -11.10 15.12 3.86
CA ARG A 79 -9.97 15.51 4.73
C ARG A 79 -9.17 14.29 5.22
N ALA A 80 -9.87 13.25 5.66
CA ALA A 80 -9.23 12.02 6.10
C ALA A 80 -8.54 11.27 4.96
N TYR A 81 -9.12 11.30 3.75
CA TYR A 81 -8.49 10.76 2.55
C TYR A 81 -7.18 11.49 2.22
N ASN A 82 -7.19 12.82 2.21
CA ASN A 82 -6.02 13.64 1.93
C ASN A 82 -4.93 13.43 3.00
N ALA A 83 -5.31 13.36 4.28
CA ALA A 83 -4.41 13.00 5.37
C ALA A 83 -3.79 11.59 5.16
N SER A 84 -4.58 10.61 4.73
CA SER A 84 -4.12 9.27 4.41
C SER A 84 -3.12 9.24 3.25
N LEU A 85 -3.34 10.08 2.21
CA LEU A 85 -2.38 10.25 1.11
C LEU A 85 -1.05 10.84 1.58
N LEU A 86 -1.09 11.86 2.43
CA LEU A 86 0.11 12.46 3.01
C LEU A 86 0.92 11.45 3.84
N LEU A 87 0.22 10.58 4.58
CA LEU A 87 0.83 9.54 5.40
C LEU A 87 1.30 8.32 4.61
N ALA A 88 0.93 8.18 3.33
CA ALA A 88 1.31 7.04 2.51
C ALA A 88 2.82 6.84 2.43
N ALA A 89 3.60 7.92 2.24
CA ALA A 89 5.05 7.85 2.15
C ALA A 89 5.71 7.43 3.49
N PRO A 90 5.48 8.13 4.62
CA PRO A 90 6.05 7.69 5.91
C PRO A 90 5.64 6.26 6.27
N LEU A 91 4.40 5.86 5.97
CA LEU A 91 3.91 4.53 6.30
C LEU A 91 4.55 3.43 5.44
N VAL A 92 4.75 3.66 4.13
CA VAL A 92 5.52 2.75 3.28
C VAL A 92 6.94 2.58 3.80
N ALA A 93 7.63 3.69 4.15
CA ALA A 93 8.97 3.61 4.70
C ALA A 93 9.03 2.80 6.01
N LEU A 94 8.05 3.03 6.90
CA LEU A 94 7.94 2.36 8.20
C LEU A 94 7.68 0.86 8.07
N ALA A 95 6.80 0.48 7.13
CA ALA A 95 6.27 -0.87 6.97
C ALA A 95 7.00 -1.72 5.93
N ALA A 96 7.95 -1.16 5.16
CA ALA A 96 8.61 -1.84 4.04
C ALA A 96 9.09 -3.26 4.40
N ASN A 97 8.73 -4.24 3.54
CA ASN A 97 8.95 -5.67 3.81
C ASN A 97 9.19 -6.51 2.53
N SER A 98 9.59 -5.89 1.42
CA SER A 98 9.76 -6.60 0.14
C SER A 98 11.00 -6.18 -0.65
N PRO A 99 12.22 -6.34 -0.08
CA PRO A 99 13.44 -5.84 -0.74
C PRO A 99 13.96 -6.76 -1.83
N LEU A 100 13.48 -8.00 -1.90
CA LEU A 100 14.00 -9.04 -2.79
C LEU A 100 12.88 -9.60 -3.67
N LEU A 101 13.13 -9.71 -4.97
CA LEU A 101 12.23 -10.36 -5.93
C LEU A 101 13.06 -11.12 -6.99
N PHE A 102 12.74 -12.40 -7.22
CA PHE A 102 13.41 -13.29 -8.18
C PHE A 102 14.96 -13.27 -8.08
N GLY A 103 15.47 -13.25 -6.86
CA GLY A 103 16.90 -13.24 -6.59
C GLY A 103 17.58 -11.88 -6.66
N LYS A 104 16.84 -10.80 -6.92
CA LYS A 104 17.37 -9.45 -7.08
C LYS A 104 17.05 -8.57 -5.87
N MET A 105 18.03 -7.82 -5.38
CA MET A 105 17.82 -6.74 -4.41
C MET A 105 17.38 -5.47 -5.16
N LEU A 106 16.18 -5.00 -4.86
CA LEU A 106 15.53 -3.92 -5.60
C LEU A 106 15.21 -2.73 -4.68
N TRP A 107 13.94 -2.37 -4.54
CA TRP A 107 13.49 -1.31 -3.64
C TRP A 107 13.22 -1.90 -2.24
N HIS A 108 13.22 -1.08 -1.19
CA HIS A 108 12.81 -1.55 0.14
C HIS A 108 11.38 -2.08 0.15
N GLU A 109 10.49 -1.48 -0.67
CA GLU A 109 9.13 -1.98 -0.92
C GLU A 109 8.91 -2.22 -2.41
N THR A 110 9.53 -3.25 -2.94
CA THR A 110 9.44 -3.67 -4.36
C THR A 110 8.01 -4.00 -4.80
N ARG A 111 7.11 -4.33 -3.85
CA ARG A 111 5.70 -4.57 -4.13
C ARG A 111 5.03 -3.36 -4.82
N ILE A 112 5.47 -2.14 -4.54
CA ILE A 112 4.92 -0.94 -5.16
C ILE A 112 5.10 -0.97 -6.69
N PRO A 113 6.33 -0.94 -7.25
CA PRO A 113 6.50 -0.98 -8.69
C PRO A 113 6.07 -2.31 -9.31
N LEU A 114 6.09 -3.42 -8.56
CA LEU A 114 5.59 -4.71 -9.03
C LEU A 114 4.09 -4.65 -9.31
N PHE A 115 3.27 -4.22 -8.35
CA PHE A 115 1.81 -4.20 -8.51
C PHE A 115 1.36 -3.21 -9.59
N GLU A 116 1.99 -2.05 -9.68
CA GLU A 116 1.69 -1.06 -10.73
C GLU A 116 1.90 -1.62 -12.14
N GLN A 117 2.85 -2.56 -12.31
CA GLN A 117 3.16 -3.16 -13.60
C GLN A 117 2.44 -4.49 -13.84
N ALA A 118 2.11 -5.24 -12.76
CA ALA A 118 1.52 -6.58 -12.84
C ALA A 118 0.09 -6.62 -13.40
N VAL A 119 -0.64 -5.53 -13.33
CA VAL A 119 -2.02 -5.39 -13.85
C VAL A 119 -2.17 -4.18 -14.78
N ASP A 120 -1.06 -3.76 -15.39
CA ASP A 120 -1.05 -2.63 -16.31
C ASP A 120 -1.80 -2.98 -17.60
N CYS A 121 -2.92 -2.31 -17.83
CA CYS A 121 -3.76 -2.53 -19.02
C CYS A 121 -3.23 -1.85 -20.29
N CYS A 122 -2.33 -0.86 -20.19
CA CYS A 122 -1.74 -0.08 -21.29
C CYS A 122 -2.65 0.01 -22.53
N HIS A 123 -3.83 0.64 -22.41
CA HIS A 123 -4.71 0.84 -23.56
C HIS A 123 -4.01 1.75 -24.58
N PRO A 124 -4.03 1.45 -25.88
CA PRO A 124 -3.35 2.26 -26.89
C PRO A 124 -3.73 3.74 -26.87
N ASP A 125 -5.01 4.03 -26.61
CA ASP A 125 -5.53 5.41 -26.59
C ASP A 125 -5.23 6.15 -25.28
N PHE A 126 -4.82 5.43 -24.21
CA PHE A 126 -4.56 5.99 -22.89
C PHE A 126 -3.32 5.35 -22.24
N PRO A 127 -2.13 5.50 -22.84
CA PRO A 127 -0.92 4.83 -22.40
C PRO A 127 -0.48 5.22 -20.99
N ASP A 128 -0.85 6.40 -20.51
CA ASP A 128 -0.44 6.95 -19.22
C ASP A 128 -1.40 6.61 -18.06
N ARG A 129 -2.48 5.86 -18.34
CA ARG A 129 -3.53 5.60 -17.33
C ARG A 129 -3.45 4.21 -16.74
N ARG A 130 -2.46 4.02 -15.89
CA ARG A 130 -2.34 2.82 -15.09
C ARG A 130 -3.47 2.74 -14.07
N ARG A 131 -4.03 1.55 -13.87
CA ARG A 131 -5.09 1.31 -12.89
C ARG A 131 -4.59 1.20 -11.46
N VAL A 132 -3.31 0.91 -11.27
CA VAL A 132 -2.63 0.99 -9.97
C VAL A 132 -1.79 2.25 -9.96
N THR A 133 -2.16 3.22 -9.14
CA THR A 133 -1.51 4.55 -9.09
C THR A 133 -1.60 5.16 -7.69
N PHE A 134 -0.82 6.20 -7.47
CA PHE A 134 -0.96 7.05 -6.28
C PHE A 134 -2.24 7.92 -6.33
N GLY A 135 -2.85 8.07 -7.51
CA GLY A 135 -4.00 8.91 -7.77
C GLY A 135 -3.63 10.15 -8.60
N ASN A 136 -4.61 11.03 -8.80
CA ASN A 136 -4.47 12.21 -9.67
C ASN A 136 -4.49 13.54 -8.92
N GLY A 137 -4.94 13.56 -7.64
CA GLY A 137 -5.04 14.78 -6.84
C GLY A 137 -5.54 14.52 -5.42
N TYR A 138 -5.55 15.58 -4.64
CA TYR A 138 -6.30 15.63 -3.39
C TYR A 138 -7.78 15.82 -3.70
N LEU A 139 -8.66 15.34 -2.81
CA LEU A 139 -10.10 15.46 -2.95
C LEU A 139 -10.60 16.72 -2.24
N ALA A 140 -11.50 17.49 -2.87
CA ALA A 140 -12.30 18.50 -2.22
C ALA A 140 -13.54 17.86 -1.58
N GLU A 141 -14.18 16.93 -2.30
CA GLU A 141 -15.35 16.20 -1.87
C GLU A 141 -15.10 14.68 -1.95
N PRO A 142 -15.73 13.85 -1.11
CA PRO A 142 -15.52 12.40 -1.13
C PRO A 142 -15.97 11.73 -2.44
N THR A 143 -16.80 12.38 -3.25
CA THR A 143 -17.26 11.90 -4.54
C THR A 143 -16.27 12.16 -5.68
N ASP A 144 -15.28 13.04 -5.50
CA ASP A 144 -14.32 13.42 -6.54
C ASP A 144 -13.52 12.22 -7.06
N ASP A 145 -13.21 11.24 -6.18
CA ASP A 145 -12.51 10.01 -6.54
C ASP A 145 -13.32 9.18 -7.58
N TYR A 146 -14.65 9.18 -7.45
CA TYR A 146 -15.55 8.49 -8.38
C TYR A 146 -15.73 9.28 -9.68
N VAL A 147 -15.83 10.61 -9.60
CA VAL A 147 -15.92 11.49 -10.77
C VAL A 147 -14.65 11.36 -11.61
N ASP A 148 -13.48 11.40 -10.97
CA ASP A 148 -12.19 11.19 -11.65
C ASP A 148 -12.12 9.80 -12.30
N ASN A 149 -12.62 8.76 -11.63
CA ASN A 149 -12.68 7.42 -12.19
C ASN A 149 -13.56 7.36 -13.44
N LEU A 150 -14.74 7.97 -13.41
CA LEU A 150 -15.68 7.99 -14.55
C LEU A 150 -15.13 8.79 -15.74
N GLN A 151 -14.40 9.87 -15.48
CA GLN A 151 -13.84 10.72 -16.53
C GLN A 151 -12.59 10.13 -17.19
N HIS A 152 -11.81 9.38 -16.43
CA HIS A 152 -10.46 9.01 -16.84
C HIS A 152 -10.25 7.52 -17.09
N TYR A 153 -11.14 6.64 -16.62
CA TYR A 153 -10.97 5.20 -16.78
C TYR A 153 -12.16 4.58 -17.51
N GLN A 154 -11.86 3.87 -18.59
CA GLN A 154 -12.88 3.08 -19.27
C GLN A 154 -13.36 1.92 -18.40
N VAL A 155 -14.60 1.49 -18.60
CA VAL A 155 -15.20 0.36 -17.89
C VAL A 155 -14.52 -0.94 -18.30
N LEU A 156 -13.74 -1.52 -17.39
CA LEU A 156 -13.02 -2.78 -17.64
C LEU A 156 -13.98 -3.98 -17.67
N LEU A 157 -15.00 -3.97 -16.81
CA LEU A 157 -15.99 -5.04 -16.67
C LEU A 157 -17.39 -4.50 -17.02
N PRO A 158 -17.79 -4.54 -18.31
CA PRO A 158 -19.05 -3.95 -18.78
C PRO A 158 -20.25 -4.88 -18.50
N TYR A 159 -20.48 -5.22 -17.23
CA TYR A 159 -21.63 -6.01 -16.82
C TYR A 159 -22.77 -5.13 -16.34
N VAL A 160 -23.98 -5.41 -16.83
CA VAL A 160 -25.21 -4.83 -16.28
C VAL A 160 -25.64 -5.71 -15.11
N LEU A 161 -25.61 -5.13 -13.92
CA LEU A 161 -25.99 -5.78 -12.67
C LEU A 161 -27.48 -5.56 -12.41
N SER A 162 -28.15 -6.54 -11.82
CA SER A 162 -29.59 -6.50 -11.53
C SER A 162 -29.96 -5.82 -10.20
N GLU A 163 -28.95 -5.41 -9.44
CA GLU A 163 -29.14 -4.77 -8.14
C GLU A 163 -29.78 -3.39 -8.27
N SER A 164 -30.53 -2.98 -7.24
CA SER A 164 -31.10 -1.65 -7.15
C SER A 164 -30.03 -0.57 -7.28
N PRO A 165 -30.31 0.54 -8.00
CA PRO A 165 -29.40 1.72 -8.06
C PRO A 165 -28.97 2.23 -6.68
N ALA A 166 -29.80 2.08 -5.64
CA ALA A 166 -29.50 2.47 -4.27
C ALA A 166 -28.31 1.71 -3.66
N THR A 167 -27.91 0.57 -4.25
CA THR A 167 -26.71 -0.19 -3.82
C THR A 167 -25.41 0.33 -4.44
N TYR A 168 -25.49 1.27 -5.39
CA TYR A 168 -24.34 1.79 -6.16
C TYR A 168 -23.51 0.67 -6.83
N ALA A 169 -24.13 -0.46 -7.19
CA ALA A 169 -23.43 -1.68 -7.60
C ALA A 169 -22.50 -1.45 -8.81
N HIS A 170 -22.96 -0.74 -9.85
CA HIS A 170 -22.13 -0.43 -11.03
C HIS A 170 -20.96 0.50 -10.69
N LEU A 171 -21.20 1.53 -9.88
CA LEU A 171 -20.16 2.45 -9.42
C LEU A 171 -19.09 1.74 -8.59
N ARG A 172 -19.53 0.86 -7.68
CA ARG A 172 -18.64 0.01 -6.86
C ARG A 172 -17.85 -0.98 -7.71
N LEU A 173 -18.48 -1.57 -8.75
CA LEU A 173 -17.80 -2.48 -9.68
C LEU A 173 -16.73 -1.72 -10.48
N HIS A 174 -17.05 -0.56 -11.02
CA HIS A 174 -16.10 0.26 -11.76
C HIS A 174 -14.90 0.67 -10.87
N ASN A 175 -15.17 1.27 -9.72
CA ASN A 175 -14.15 1.62 -8.72
C ASN A 175 -13.33 0.40 -8.27
N GLY A 176 -13.94 -0.79 -8.18
CA GLY A 176 -13.31 -2.06 -7.85
C GLY A 176 -12.23 -2.51 -8.85
N THR A 177 -12.20 -1.94 -10.04
CA THR A 177 -11.19 -2.22 -11.08
C THR A 177 -10.09 -1.16 -11.20
N ILE A 178 -10.06 -0.19 -10.31
CA ILE A 178 -9.07 0.89 -10.24
C ILE A 178 -8.42 0.82 -8.86
N TRP A 179 -7.14 0.48 -8.81
CA TRP A 179 -6.45 0.13 -7.56
C TRP A 179 -5.51 1.25 -7.12
N ARG A 180 -6.06 2.41 -6.72
CA ARG A 180 -5.25 3.45 -6.10
C ARG A 180 -4.68 2.98 -4.77
N TRP A 181 -3.50 3.49 -4.40
CA TRP A 181 -2.84 3.14 -3.14
C TRP A 181 -3.61 3.59 -1.90
N VAL A 182 -4.34 4.69 -2.02
CA VAL A 182 -5.40 5.10 -1.09
C VAL A 182 -6.68 5.27 -1.93
N ARG A 183 -7.78 4.66 -1.54
CA ARG A 183 -9.00 4.58 -2.35
C ARG A 183 -10.24 4.88 -1.50
N MET A 184 -11.14 5.73 -2.05
CA MET A 184 -12.46 5.94 -1.46
C MET A 184 -13.39 4.78 -1.83
N LEU A 185 -14.08 4.21 -0.85
CA LEU A 185 -15.05 3.14 -1.06
C LEU A 185 -16.43 3.52 -0.53
N ILE A 186 -17.48 3.01 -1.18
CA ILE A 186 -18.83 2.99 -0.64
C ILE A 186 -19.05 1.64 0.05
N GLY A 187 -19.34 1.70 1.34
CA GLY A 187 -19.77 0.56 2.15
C GLY A 187 -21.22 0.71 2.58
N PHE A 188 -21.74 -0.34 3.19
CA PHE A 188 -23.07 -0.34 3.81
C PHE A 188 -22.94 -0.89 5.22
N ASP A 189 -23.67 -0.33 6.15
CA ASP A 189 -23.80 -0.83 7.51
C ASP A 189 -24.86 -1.94 7.61
N THR A 190 -25.09 -2.43 8.81
CA THR A 190 -26.10 -3.47 9.07
C THR A 190 -27.55 -3.04 8.82
N SER A 191 -27.79 -1.72 8.78
CA SER A 191 -29.09 -1.11 8.46
C SER A 191 -29.21 -0.77 6.96
N SER A 192 -28.25 -1.19 6.13
CA SER A 192 -28.17 -0.91 4.70
C SER A 192 -28.01 0.59 4.37
N GLN A 193 -27.51 1.39 5.33
CA GLN A 193 -27.15 2.79 5.05
C GLN A 193 -25.75 2.85 4.43
N ALA A 194 -25.65 3.63 3.33
CA ALA A 194 -24.39 3.84 2.66
C ALA A 194 -23.46 4.75 3.48
N HIS A 195 -22.17 4.43 3.48
CA HIS A 195 -21.15 5.24 4.11
C HIS A 195 -19.84 5.22 3.31
N PHE A 196 -19.00 6.22 3.50
CA PHE A 196 -17.65 6.24 2.92
C PHE A 196 -16.66 5.50 3.81
N ARG A 197 -15.74 4.79 3.17
CA ARG A 197 -14.56 4.18 3.78
C ARG A 197 -13.32 4.49 2.97
N ILE A 198 -12.24 4.82 3.64
CA ILE A 198 -10.92 4.97 3.04
C ILE A 198 -10.22 3.63 3.17
N GLU A 199 -9.89 3.01 2.04
CA GLU A 199 -9.06 1.82 1.98
C GLU A 199 -7.60 2.23 1.80
N HIS A 200 -6.78 1.96 2.79
CA HIS A 200 -5.35 2.24 2.74
C HIS A 200 -4.57 0.96 2.42
N ARG A 201 -3.91 0.91 1.26
CA ARG A 201 -3.33 -0.30 0.66
C ARG A 201 -1.80 -0.27 0.57
N VAL A 202 -1.16 0.79 1.03
CA VAL A 202 0.29 0.98 0.84
C VAL A 202 1.13 0.02 1.68
N MET A 203 0.59 -0.46 2.81
CA MET A 203 1.31 -1.36 3.69
C MET A 203 1.43 -2.77 3.09
N PRO A 204 2.61 -3.38 3.10
CA PRO A 204 2.75 -4.81 2.88
C PRO A 204 2.10 -5.62 4.01
N ALA A 205 1.85 -6.91 3.78
CA ALA A 205 1.71 -7.85 4.88
C ALA A 205 3.01 -7.82 5.70
N GLY A 206 2.88 -7.58 6.99
CA GLY A 206 4.02 -7.29 7.86
C GLY A 206 4.81 -8.52 8.26
N PRO A 207 5.96 -8.34 8.94
CA PRO A 207 6.74 -9.47 9.43
C PRO A 207 5.95 -10.35 10.40
N SER A 208 5.31 -9.75 11.40
CA SER A 208 4.44 -10.43 12.36
C SER A 208 3.09 -9.71 12.52
N VAL A 209 2.14 -10.34 13.21
CA VAL A 209 0.83 -9.72 13.47
C VAL A 209 0.99 -8.46 14.31
N ILE A 210 1.87 -8.48 15.33
CA ILE A 210 2.09 -7.29 16.15
C ILE A 210 2.68 -6.13 15.34
N ASP A 211 3.55 -6.41 14.36
CA ASP A 211 4.07 -5.38 13.45
C ASP A 211 2.97 -4.77 12.59
N MET A 212 2.04 -5.59 12.07
CA MET A 212 0.90 -5.12 11.29
C MET A 212 -0.06 -4.27 12.13
N MET A 213 -0.39 -4.73 13.33
CA MET A 213 -1.28 -3.98 14.24
C MET A 213 -0.66 -2.67 14.69
N ALA A 214 0.66 -2.63 14.92
CA ALA A 214 1.38 -1.41 15.20
C ALA A 214 1.30 -0.40 14.02
N ASN A 215 1.47 -0.88 12.79
CA ASN A 215 1.30 -0.04 11.60
C ASN A 215 -0.14 0.49 11.48
N ALA A 216 -1.16 -0.33 11.78
CA ALA A 216 -2.57 0.09 11.77
C ALA A 216 -2.86 1.13 12.84
N ALA A 217 -2.38 0.94 14.07
CA ALA A 217 -2.54 1.90 15.17
C ALA A 217 -1.94 3.27 14.79
N PHE A 218 -0.74 3.28 14.21
CA PHE A 218 -0.12 4.49 13.69
C PHE A 218 -1.00 5.17 12.64
N LEU A 219 -1.49 4.41 11.65
CA LEU A 219 -2.32 4.96 10.58
C LEU A 219 -3.59 5.60 11.14
N TYR A 220 -4.32 4.90 12.02
CA TYR A 220 -5.56 5.42 12.59
C TYR A 220 -5.33 6.71 13.37
N GLY A 221 -4.38 6.71 14.31
CA GLY A 221 -4.10 7.89 15.13
C GLY A 221 -3.58 9.06 14.31
N ALA A 222 -2.58 8.83 13.45
CA ALA A 222 -1.99 9.90 12.64
C ALA A 222 -2.98 10.47 11.62
N THR A 223 -3.80 9.63 10.96
CA THR A 223 -4.81 10.10 10.00
C THR A 223 -5.87 10.93 10.71
N TYR A 224 -6.40 10.44 11.83
CA TYR A 224 -7.41 11.16 12.57
C TYR A 224 -6.91 12.54 13.01
N ARG A 225 -5.77 12.60 13.68
CA ARG A 225 -5.20 13.84 14.19
C ARG A 225 -4.81 14.84 13.10
N LEU A 226 -4.28 14.32 11.97
CA LEU A 226 -3.91 15.16 10.83
C LEU A 226 -5.16 15.75 10.14
N ALA A 227 -6.23 14.97 10.02
CA ALA A 227 -7.50 15.42 9.44
C ALA A 227 -8.23 16.48 10.28
N GLN A 228 -7.97 16.52 11.59
CA GLN A 228 -8.59 17.50 12.53
C GLN A 228 -7.83 18.83 12.63
N GLN A 229 -6.71 19.02 11.91
CA GLN A 229 -6.00 20.29 11.94
C GLN A 229 -6.84 21.42 11.33
N ASP A 230 -6.82 22.63 11.93
CA ASP A 230 -7.56 23.80 11.46
C ASP A 230 -7.23 24.14 10.00
N CYS A 231 -5.95 24.18 9.67
CA CYS A 231 -5.48 24.33 8.29
C CYS A 231 -5.36 22.97 7.62
N ALA A 232 -5.95 22.82 6.45
CA ALA A 232 -5.84 21.62 5.64
C ALA A 232 -4.37 21.27 5.36
N PRO A 233 -3.83 20.14 5.85
CA PRO A 233 -2.42 19.81 5.73
C PRO A 233 -1.99 19.66 4.27
N GLU A 234 -2.89 19.23 3.38
CA GLU A 234 -2.66 19.13 1.94
C GLU A 234 -2.38 20.46 1.24
N THR A 235 -2.72 21.60 1.86
CA THR A 235 -2.36 22.92 1.33
C THR A 235 -0.87 23.25 1.49
N ARG A 236 -0.18 22.53 2.37
CA ARG A 236 1.23 22.75 2.74
C ARG A 236 2.20 21.79 2.04
N LEU A 237 1.69 20.77 1.38
CA LEU A 237 2.45 19.83 0.58
C LEU A 237 1.67 19.51 -0.69
N SER A 238 2.18 19.88 -1.86
CA SER A 238 1.49 19.63 -3.12
C SER A 238 1.34 18.13 -3.38
N PHE A 239 0.30 17.73 -4.13
CA PHE A 239 0.09 16.34 -4.49
C PHE A 239 1.30 15.71 -5.20
N ALA A 240 1.95 16.46 -6.09
CA ALA A 240 3.17 16.01 -6.77
C ALA A 240 4.31 15.71 -5.78
N GLN A 241 4.48 16.55 -4.75
CA GLN A 241 5.46 16.33 -3.70
C GLN A 241 5.12 15.12 -2.81
N ALA A 242 3.85 14.92 -2.48
CA ALA A 242 3.39 13.75 -1.73
C ALA A 242 3.64 12.45 -2.53
N ARG A 243 3.37 12.47 -3.84
CA ARG A 243 3.65 11.36 -4.76
C ARG A 243 5.15 11.08 -4.88
N ASP A 244 5.99 12.11 -5.02
CA ASP A 244 7.45 11.95 -5.06
C ASP A 244 7.98 11.34 -3.75
N ASN A 245 7.50 11.82 -2.62
CA ASN A 245 7.80 11.23 -1.32
C ASN A 245 7.42 9.74 -1.24
N PHE A 246 6.26 9.36 -1.78
CA PHE A 246 5.78 7.98 -1.76
C PHE A 246 6.73 7.04 -2.50
N TYR A 247 7.14 7.39 -3.72
CA TYR A 247 8.07 6.55 -4.47
C TYR A 247 9.49 6.55 -3.89
N ARG A 248 9.96 7.68 -3.31
CA ARG A 248 11.22 7.71 -2.55
C ARG A 248 11.16 6.79 -1.34
N ALA A 249 10.08 6.85 -0.57
CA ALA A 249 9.86 5.99 0.58
C ALA A 249 9.85 4.50 0.20
N ALA A 250 9.19 4.14 -0.90
CA ALA A 250 9.16 2.76 -1.38
C ALA A 250 10.56 2.28 -1.81
N ARG A 251 11.35 3.15 -2.45
CA ARG A 251 12.70 2.82 -2.92
C ARG A 251 13.72 2.77 -1.78
N ASP A 252 13.75 3.79 -0.94
CA ASP A 252 14.85 4.06 -0.01
C ASP A 252 14.48 3.71 1.46
N GLY A 253 13.23 3.31 1.73
CA GLY A 253 12.76 2.88 3.05
C GLY A 253 12.92 3.96 4.13
N LEU A 254 13.38 3.57 5.32
CA LEU A 254 13.56 4.46 6.47
C LEU A 254 14.58 5.58 6.24
N ALA A 255 15.48 5.43 5.28
CA ALA A 255 16.48 6.45 4.94
C ALA A 255 15.95 7.49 3.93
N ALA A 256 14.78 7.28 3.32
CA ALA A 256 14.22 8.15 2.29
C ALA A 256 14.14 9.61 2.75
N PRO A 257 14.66 10.57 1.95
CA PRO A 257 14.57 12.00 2.26
C PRO A 257 13.16 12.52 1.88
N LEU A 258 12.28 12.67 2.87
CA LEU A 258 10.91 13.13 2.69
C LEU A 258 10.80 14.64 2.95
N LEU A 259 10.13 15.36 2.06
CA LEU A 259 9.67 16.73 2.29
C LEU A 259 8.41 16.69 3.15
N TRP A 260 8.32 17.51 4.18
CA TRP A 260 7.15 17.51 5.05
C TRP A 260 6.46 18.89 5.10
N LEU A 261 5.37 18.96 5.85
CA LEU A 261 4.46 20.12 5.93
C LEU A 261 5.15 21.42 6.39
N ASP A 262 6.27 21.33 7.05
CA ASP A 262 7.11 22.48 7.48
C ASP A 262 8.10 22.95 6.42
N GLY A 263 8.03 22.41 5.19
CA GLY A 263 8.92 22.74 4.09
C GLY A 263 10.33 22.15 4.22
N ARG A 264 10.61 21.32 5.23
CA ARG A 264 11.93 20.74 5.46
C ARG A 264 12.01 19.30 4.96
N ARG A 265 13.19 18.92 4.43
CA ARG A 265 13.51 17.53 4.12
C ARG A 265 14.25 16.90 5.30
N ARG A 266 13.82 15.69 5.65
CA ARG A 266 14.46 14.85 6.67
C ARG A 266 14.29 13.37 6.32
N SER A 267 15.07 12.47 6.95
CA SER A 267 14.87 11.05 6.74
C SER A 267 13.46 10.63 7.19
N ALA A 268 12.89 9.61 6.53
CA ALA A 268 11.60 9.05 6.94
C ALA A 268 11.63 8.62 8.42
N SER A 269 12.74 8.02 8.87
CA SER A 269 12.93 7.62 10.27
C SER A 269 12.84 8.81 11.24
N ASP A 270 13.50 9.92 10.94
CA ASP A 270 13.49 11.10 11.82
C ASP A 270 12.13 11.79 11.81
N LEU A 271 11.49 11.90 10.63
CA LEU A 271 10.13 12.44 10.51
C LEU A 271 9.14 11.63 11.33
N LEU A 272 9.16 10.31 11.17
CA LEU A 272 8.28 9.38 11.89
C LEU A 272 8.47 9.51 13.40
N ARG A 273 9.72 9.45 13.87
CA ARG A 273 10.02 9.42 15.29
C ARG A 273 9.76 10.75 15.98
N GLN A 274 10.15 11.87 15.35
CA GLN A 274 10.11 13.19 16.00
C GLN A 274 8.75 13.87 15.87
N GLN A 275 7.96 13.58 14.84
CA GLN A 275 6.71 14.27 14.57
C GLN A 275 5.50 13.35 14.48
N LEU A 276 5.60 12.26 13.72
CA LEU A 276 4.40 11.49 13.38
C LEU A 276 4.00 10.46 14.44
N LEU A 277 4.93 9.87 15.19
CA LEU A 277 4.58 9.02 16.33
C LEU A 277 3.92 9.81 17.47
N PRO A 278 4.43 11.00 17.87
CA PRO A 278 3.69 11.86 18.82
C PRO A 278 2.29 12.21 18.31
N LEU A 279 2.16 12.60 17.04
CA LEU A 279 0.87 12.91 16.41
C LEU A 279 -0.10 11.71 16.45
N ALA A 280 0.39 10.52 16.15
CA ALA A 280 -0.40 9.28 16.18
C ALA A 280 -0.87 8.97 17.62
N ARG A 281 -0.03 9.19 18.62
CA ARG A 281 -0.37 9.02 20.04
C ARG A 281 -1.52 9.93 20.45
N GLU A 282 -1.43 11.23 20.11
CA GLU A 282 -2.52 12.19 20.33
C GLU A 282 -3.81 11.73 19.65
N GLY A 283 -3.74 11.35 18.36
CA GLY A 283 -4.92 10.93 17.62
C GLY A 283 -5.56 9.63 18.13
N LEU A 284 -4.78 8.67 18.65
CA LEU A 284 -5.36 7.49 19.33
C LEU A 284 -6.08 7.87 20.62
N ALA A 285 -5.54 8.81 21.39
CA ALA A 285 -6.20 9.33 22.58
C ALA A 285 -7.51 10.06 22.23
N ASP A 286 -7.50 10.90 21.18
CA ASP A 286 -8.69 11.60 20.68
C ASP A 286 -9.78 10.62 20.19
N LEU A 287 -9.37 9.45 19.66
CA LEU A 287 -10.27 8.34 19.27
C LEU A 287 -10.78 7.54 20.48
N GLY A 288 -10.38 7.88 21.71
CA GLY A 288 -10.78 7.18 22.93
C GLY A 288 -10.10 5.82 23.14
N ILE A 289 -9.00 5.55 22.44
CA ILE A 289 -8.21 4.32 22.65
C ILE A 289 -7.47 4.43 23.99
N ALA A 290 -7.60 3.39 24.81
CA ALA A 290 -6.92 3.33 26.09
C ALA A 290 -5.41 3.52 25.93
N THR A 291 -4.80 4.35 26.78
CA THR A 291 -3.36 4.69 26.69
C THR A 291 -2.48 3.44 26.64
N GLY A 292 -2.78 2.41 27.44
CA GLY A 292 -2.02 1.17 27.46
C GLY A 292 -2.05 0.41 26.13
N ASP A 293 -3.19 0.40 25.44
CA ASP A 293 -3.33 -0.23 24.11
C ASP A 293 -2.59 0.57 23.04
N GLY A 294 -2.73 1.91 23.06
CA GLY A 294 -1.99 2.79 22.15
C GLY A 294 -0.47 2.62 22.30
N GLU A 295 0.04 2.67 23.52
CA GLU A 295 1.48 2.52 23.81
C GLU A 295 2.00 1.12 23.47
N ARG A 296 1.21 0.06 23.69
CA ARG A 296 1.57 -1.31 23.30
C ARG A 296 2.01 -1.40 21.84
N TYR A 297 1.31 -0.72 20.95
CA TYR A 297 1.61 -0.78 19.51
C TYR A 297 2.60 0.31 19.08
N LEU A 298 2.47 1.54 19.58
CA LEU A 298 3.36 2.63 19.15
C LEU A 298 4.79 2.45 19.67
N SER A 299 5.01 1.81 20.83
CA SER A 299 6.35 1.47 21.31
C SER A 299 7.07 0.48 20.39
N VAL A 300 6.35 -0.46 19.75
CA VAL A 300 6.94 -1.35 18.74
C VAL A 300 7.52 -0.54 17.58
N LEU A 301 6.85 0.52 17.17
CA LEU A 301 7.31 1.38 16.08
C LEU A 301 8.48 2.27 16.53
N ASP A 302 8.45 2.82 17.74
CA ASP A 302 9.56 3.63 18.25
C ASP A 302 10.86 2.82 18.31
N GLU A 303 10.78 1.58 18.84
CA GLU A 303 11.94 0.68 18.86
C GLU A 303 12.43 0.28 17.45
N ARG A 304 11.49 -0.01 16.53
CA ARG A 304 11.80 -0.26 15.11
C ARG A 304 12.56 0.90 14.48
N LEU A 305 12.13 2.13 14.75
CA LEU A 305 12.75 3.36 14.26
C LEU A 305 14.09 3.65 14.95
N ARG A 306 14.18 3.41 16.26
CA ARG A 306 15.39 3.63 17.04
C ARG A 306 16.57 2.81 16.51
N ILE A 307 16.33 1.54 16.17
CA ILE A 307 17.37 0.66 15.62
C ILE A 307 17.33 0.59 14.08
N ARG A 308 16.42 1.34 13.42
CA ARG A 308 16.23 1.39 11.97
C ARG A 308 16.03 0.01 11.32
N ARG A 309 15.23 -0.87 11.96
CA ARG A 309 15.01 -2.24 11.52
C ARG A 309 13.53 -2.54 11.28
N ASN A 310 13.07 -2.33 10.04
CA ASN A 310 11.80 -2.86 9.53
C ASN A 310 12.03 -4.21 8.83
N GLY A 311 10.96 -4.81 8.27
CA GLY A 311 11.06 -6.10 7.58
C GLY A 311 12.06 -6.10 6.42
N ALA A 312 12.11 -5.03 5.63
CA ALA A 312 13.06 -4.92 4.52
C ALA A 312 14.51 -4.86 5.02
N ALA A 313 14.77 -4.04 6.03
CA ALA A 313 16.11 -3.91 6.59
C ALA A 313 16.62 -5.24 7.19
N TRP A 314 15.73 -5.98 7.88
CA TRP A 314 16.07 -7.31 8.40
C TRP A 314 16.40 -8.29 7.27
N GLN A 315 15.56 -8.36 6.23
CA GLN A 315 15.78 -9.26 5.08
C GLN A 315 17.10 -8.94 4.37
N VAL A 316 17.38 -7.66 4.12
CA VAL A 316 18.63 -7.23 3.47
C VAL A 316 19.83 -7.62 4.32
N ALA A 317 19.83 -7.34 5.63
CA ALA A 317 20.93 -7.68 6.53
C ALA A 317 21.16 -9.19 6.60
N HIS A 318 20.09 -9.97 6.72
CA HIS A 318 20.14 -11.43 6.74
C HIS A 318 20.72 -11.97 5.42
N PHE A 319 20.21 -11.49 4.26
CA PHE A 319 20.69 -11.95 2.95
C PHE A 319 22.16 -11.54 2.70
N VAL A 320 22.57 -10.33 3.08
CA VAL A 320 23.97 -9.92 2.97
C VAL A 320 24.90 -10.82 3.77
N ARG A 321 24.47 -11.23 4.97
CA ARG A 321 25.24 -12.10 5.87
C ARG A 321 25.37 -13.53 5.35
N HIS A 322 24.27 -14.12 4.87
CA HIS A 322 24.20 -15.55 4.58
C HIS A 322 24.23 -15.89 3.10
N ARG A 323 23.89 -14.97 2.21
CA ARG A 323 23.82 -15.17 0.74
C ARG A 323 22.98 -16.38 0.33
N ASP A 324 22.01 -16.77 1.16
CA ASP A 324 21.12 -17.91 0.95
C ASP A 324 19.66 -17.49 1.09
N LEU A 325 18.91 -17.54 -0.02
CA LEU A 325 17.50 -17.17 -0.09
C LEU A 325 16.57 -18.22 0.51
N ALA A 326 16.98 -19.49 0.47
CA ALA A 326 16.21 -20.57 1.08
C ALA A 326 16.24 -20.43 2.61
N ARG A 327 17.45 -20.19 3.14
CA ARG A 327 17.64 -19.90 4.56
C ARG A 327 16.91 -18.63 5.00
N LEU A 328 17.01 -17.54 4.22
CA LEU A 328 16.25 -16.31 4.49
C LEU A 328 14.75 -16.61 4.64
N THR A 329 14.19 -17.41 3.73
CA THR A 329 12.77 -17.75 3.76
C THR A 329 12.42 -18.60 4.98
N ALA A 330 13.24 -19.62 5.30
CA ALA A 330 13.03 -20.50 6.45
C ALA A 330 13.10 -19.71 7.78
N ASP A 331 14.14 -18.91 7.95
CA ASP A 331 14.34 -18.10 9.16
C ASP A 331 13.23 -17.05 9.31
N TYR A 332 12.79 -16.42 8.20
CA TYR A 332 11.65 -15.49 8.22
C TYR A 332 10.36 -16.17 8.71
N ILE A 333 10.03 -17.36 8.18
CA ILE A 333 8.84 -18.13 8.58
C ILE A 333 8.93 -18.51 10.07
N GLU A 334 10.09 -18.95 10.52
CA GLU A 334 10.31 -19.28 11.93
C GLU A 334 10.08 -18.08 12.84
N GLN A 335 10.71 -16.93 12.53
CA GLN A 335 10.56 -15.71 13.33
C GLN A 335 9.12 -15.17 13.27
N GLN A 336 8.45 -15.25 12.12
CA GLN A 336 7.04 -14.89 11.99
C GLN A 336 6.16 -15.75 12.91
N GLY A 337 6.43 -17.05 12.98
CA GLY A 337 5.73 -17.98 13.87
C GLY A 337 5.86 -17.65 15.36
N ARG A 338 6.97 -17.04 15.77
CA ARG A 338 7.22 -16.60 17.16
C ARG A 338 6.41 -15.36 17.55
N GLN A 339 5.78 -14.66 16.60
CA GLN A 339 4.96 -13.46 16.77
C GLN A 339 5.68 -12.30 17.49
N GLN A 340 7.00 -12.30 17.52
CA GLN A 340 7.79 -11.19 18.05
C GLN A 340 7.91 -10.07 17.02
N PRO A 341 7.98 -8.78 17.44
CA PRO A 341 8.21 -7.68 16.51
C PRO A 341 9.56 -7.81 15.81
N VAL A 342 9.60 -7.40 14.54
CA VAL A 342 10.78 -7.59 13.66
C VAL A 342 12.07 -6.94 14.19
N HIS A 343 11.96 -5.89 14.99
CA HIS A 343 13.14 -5.27 15.59
C HIS A 343 13.86 -6.18 16.59
N GLN A 344 13.19 -7.20 17.12
CA GLN A 344 13.76 -8.20 18.04
C GLN A 344 14.32 -9.44 17.33
N TRP A 345 14.09 -9.57 16.02
CA TRP A 345 14.54 -10.76 15.29
C TRP A 345 16.07 -10.83 15.22
N PRO A 346 16.69 -11.99 15.48
CA PRO A 346 18.13 -12.18 15.31
C PRO A 346 18.54 -12.05 13.84
N LEU A 347 19.84 -11.79 13.60
CA LEU A 347 20.44 -11.73 12.26
C LEU A 347 21.38 -12.93 12.07
#